data_dae1931bdbb21a4b995a9fb8c33018ce
#
_entry.id   dae1931bdbb21a4b995a9fb8c33018ce
#
_cell.length_a   1.000
_cell.length_b   1.000
_cell.length_c   1.000
_cell.angle_alpha   90.00
_cell.angle_beta   90.00
_cell.angle_gamma   90.00
#
_symmetry.space_group_name_H-M   'P 1'
#
loop_
_entity.id
_entity.type
_entity.pdbx_description
1 polymer ?
#
loop_
_entity_poly.entity_id
_entity_poly.type
_entity_poly.pdbx_seq_one_letter_code
_entity_poly.pdbx_strand_id
1 'polypeptide(L)'
;MESFTLSKNGYRLDTEFKNVPVAFVNGLRRILLSEIPTVVIRDVQILDNSTKMIHEMLKHRVEMLPINVRPEEAAVIRDTKIELRYLPPATPDLTRKSAVDITSDDFAIDGPRPGIILKDRDLDEPLYFMRLQPTESIHVKASLGVETKGTSQVCVATFKNHIDPELAKLDKDTYVAPAGDDDNERAMLAKVFDNYEIQRSYARDDEGRPYWFDFALESIGVTPAKDLLKQAATIFKKKIETWCENPIQREEGDWYSIETEEEGHTIGALAQILIYNQKVNFVSYRIVHPLLPKMIVRFSSKIAPEKVIEKFKTEAVALCESILKSV
;
A
#
# COMPACT_ATOMS: atom_id res chain seq x y z
N MET A 1 0.31 -8.35 -17.33
CA MET A 1 0.68 -6.93 -17.43
C MET A 1 0.96 -6.63 -18.89
N GLU A 2 0.21 -5.73 -19.51
CA GLU A 2 0.31 -5.51 -20.97
C GLU A 2 1.21 -4.31 -21.33
N SER A 3 1.29 -3.31 -20.47
CA SER A 3 2.15 -2.14 -20.66
C SER A 3 2.47 -1.51 -19.32
N PHE A 4 3.57 -0.78 -19.26
CA PHE A 4 3.84 0.11 -18.12
C PHE A 4 4.53 1.38 -18.59
N THR A 5 4.20 2.48 -17.94
CA THR A 5 4.83 3.77 -18.16
C THR A 5 5.58 4.17 -16.91
N LEU A 6 6.87 4.51 -17.07
CA LEU A 6 7.70 5.04 -15.99
C LEU A 6 7.84 6.55 -16.15
N SER A 7 7.77 7.28 -15.03
CA SER A 7 8.18 8.68 -15.01
C SER A 7 9.67 8.82 -15.32
N LYS A 8 10.11 10.02 -15.73
CA LYS A 8 11.52 10.31 -16.02
C LYS A 8 12.47 9.96 -14.86
N ASN A 9 11.99 10.05 -13.62
CA ASN A 9 12.77 9.77 -12.41
C ASN A 9 12.68 8.30 -11.93
N GLY A 10 11.85 7.46 -12.58
CA GLY A 10 11.67 6.06 -12.20
C GLY A 10 10.88 5.84 -10.89
N TYR A 11 10.34 6.90 -10.28
CA TYR A 11 9.61 6.80 -9.01
C TYR A 11 8.10 6.66 -9.15
N ARG A 12 7.56 6.88 -10.36
CA ARG A 12 6.16 6.60 -10.66
C ARG A 12 6.05 5.58 -11.78
N LEU A 13 5.19 4.60 -11.57
CA LEU A 13 4.86 3.54 -12.52
C LEU A 13 3.35 3.45 -12.65
N ASP A 14 2.85 3.66 -13.85
CA ASP A 14 1.46 3.43 -14.22
C ASP A 14 1.42 2.19 -15.13
N THR A 15 0.57 1.23 -14.81
CA THR A 15 0.46 -0.05 -15.53
C THR A 15 -0.98 -0.55 -15.54
N GLU A 16 -1.26 -1.46 -16.45
CA GLU A 16 -2.56 -2.12 -16.57
C GLU A 16 -2.43 -3.61 -16.27
N PHE A 17 -3.38 -4.11 -15.49
CA PHE A 17 -3.56 -5.54 -15.23
C PHE A 17 -4.83 -6.02 -15.91
N LYS A 18 -4.71 -6.95 -16.85
CA LYS A 18 -5.84 -7.51 -17.60
C LYS A 18 -5.93 -9.01 -17.37
N ASN A 19 -7.16 -9.52 -17.35
CA ASN A 19 -7.48 -10.93 -17.10
C ASN A 19 -6.95 -11.43 -15.73
N VAL A 20 -7.01 -10.57 -14.72
CA VAL A 20 -6.63 -10.91 -13.34
C VAL A 20 -7.80 -10.68 -12.39
N PRO A 21 -7.93 -11.45 -11.32
CA PRO A 21 -8.97 -11.21 -10.32
C PRO A 21 -8.63 -9.96 -9.48
N VAL A 22 -9.66 -9.20 -9.10
CA VAL A 22 -9.52 -8.01 -8.24
C VAL A 22 -8.80 -8.33 -6.93
N ALA A 23 -8.98 -9.52 -6.37
CA ALA A 23 -8.30 -9.95 -5.15
C ALA A 23 -6.77 -10.00 -5.31
N PHE A 24 -6.26 -10.35 -6.50
CA PHE A 24 -4.83 -10.33 -6.79
C PHE A 24 -4.29 -8.89 -6.82
N VAL A 25 -4.96 -8.00 -7.55
CA VAL A 25 -4.54 -6.60 -7.66
C VAL A 25 -4.58 -5.90 -6.30
N ASN A 26 -5.65 -6.13 -5.53
CA ASN A 26 -5.75 -5.60 -4.17
C ASN A 26 -4.74 -6.24 -3.21
N GLY A 27 -4.44 -7.53 -3.37
CA GLY A 27 -3.40 -8.22 -2.62
C GLY A 27 -2.03 -7.59 -2.85
N LEU A 28 -1.68 -7.36 -4.12
CA LEU A 28 -0.44 -6.68 -4.50
C LEU A 28 -0.36 -5.26 -3.91
N ARG A 29 -1.43 -4.48 -4.01
CA ARG A 29 -1.52 -3.15 -3.39
C ARG A 29 -1.30 -3.19 -1.88
N ARG A 30 -1.93 -4.14 -1.19
CA ARG A 30 -1.80 -4.28 0.27
C ARG A 30 -0.36 -4.63 0.68
N ILE A 31 0.30 -5.50 -0.06
CA ILE A 31 1.70 -5.86 0.19
C ILE A 31 2.61 -4.65 -0.01
N LEU A 32 2.42 -3.88 -1.09
CA LEU A 32 3.15 -2.65 -1.35
C LEU A 32 3.03 -1.64 -0.21
N LEU A 33 1.84 -1.50 0.38
CA LEU A 33 1.57 -0.51 1.43
C LEU A 33 2.05 -0.94 2.83
N SER A 34 2.18 -2.24 3.10
CA SER A 34 2.35 -2.69 4.49
C SER A 34 3.34 -3.83 4.71
N GLU A 35 3.93 -4.41 3.66
CA GLU A 35 4.78 -5.60 3.84
C GLU A 35 6.19 -5.47 3.20
N ILE A 36 6.48 -4.35 2.55
CA ILE A 36 7.83 -4.07 2.05
C ILE A 36 8.73 -3.70 3.23
N PRO A 37 9.87 -4.38 3.42
CA PRO A 37 10.84 -4.00 4.44
C PRO A 37 11.34 -2.57 4.22
N THR A 38 11.31 -1.75 5.26
CA THR A 38 11.67 -0.33 5.17
C THR A 38 12.47 0.08 6.39
N VAL A 39 13.44 0.95 6.18
CA VAL A 39 14.17 1.58 7.29
C VAL A 39 13.31 2.74 7.82
N VAL A 40 13.10 2.72 9.12
CA VAL A 40 12.27 3.69 9.84
C VAL A 40 12.97 4.18 11.08
N ILE A 41 12.52 5.31 11.60
CA ILE A 41 12.98 5.83 12.89
C ILE A 41 12.31 5.02 14.00
N ARG A 42 13.12 4.57 14.99
CA ARG A 42 12.69 3.77 16.13
C ARG A 42 13.30 4.28 17.43
N ASP A 43 12.82 3.70 18.54
CA ASP A 43 13.32 3.99 19.89
C ASP A 43 13.31 5.47 20.20
N VAL A 44 12.27 6.17 19.77
CA VAL A 44 12.11 7.61 19.97
C VAL A 44 11.96 7.90 21.46
N GLN A 45 12.93 8.65 22.00
CA GLN A 45 12.97 9.10 23.37
C GLN A 45 12.76 10.62 23.41
N ILE A 46 11.73 11.06 24.08
CA ILE A 46 11.45 12.49 24.31
C ILE A 46 12.06 12.87 25.65
N LEU A 47 13.16 13.63 25.59
CA LEU A 47 13.90 14.05 26.78
C LEU A 47 13.38 15.38 27.33
N ASP A 48 12.89 16.25 26.46
CA ASP A 48 12.22 17.50 26.82
C ASP A 48 11.15 17.85 25.80
N ASN A 49 10.02 18.35 26.28
CA ASN A 49 8.91 18.81 25.44
C ASN A 49 8.02 19.77 26.22
N SER A 50 8.20 21.05 25.97
CA SER A 50 7.33 22.10 26.55
C SER A 50 6.23 22.54 25.57
N THR A 51 6.10 21.89 24.42
CA THR A 51 5.09 22.21 23.42
C THR A 51 3.70 21.71 23.82
N LYS A 52 2.67 22.17 23.13
CA LYS A 52 1.30 21.70 23.33
C LYS A 52 1.04 20.30 22.77
N MET A 53 2.00 19.75 21.97
CA MET A 53 1.87 18.42 21.39
C MET A 53 2.20 17.36 22.43
N ILE A 54 1.30 16.39 22.63
CA ILE A 54 1.53 15.28 23.54
C ILE A 54 2.67 14.36 23.03
N HIS A 55 3.33 13.67 23.96
CA HIS A 55 4.51 12.86 23.64
C HIS A 55 4.25 11.78 22.61
N GLU A 56 3.10 11.11 22.65
CA GLU A 56 2.73 10.05 21.72
C GLU A 56 2.57 10.58 20.28
N MET A 57 1.97 11.76 20.11
CA MET A 57 1.85 12.39 18.80
C MET A 57 3.20 12.87 18.28
N LEU A 58 4.04 13.44 19.17
CA LEU A 58 5.39 13.86 18.81
C LEU A 58 6.24 12.66 18.37
N LYS A 59 6.19 11.57 19.16
CA LYS A 59 6.86 10.32 18.82
C LYS A 59 6.41 9.80 17.45
N HIS A 60 5.10 9.71 17.23
CA HIS A 60 4.54 9.24 15.95
C HIS A 60 4.99 10.12 14.78
N ARG A 61 5.02 11.45 14.94
CA ARG A 61 5.50 12.35 13.88
C ARG A 61 6.97 12.13 13.54
N VAL A 62 7.81 11.87 14.52
CA VAL A 62 9.23 11.55 14.31
C VAL A 62 9.38 10.22 13.57
N GLU A 63 8.63 9.19 13.97
CA GLU A 63 8.63 7.87 13.34
C GLU A 63 8.12 7.91 11.87
N MET A 64 7.35 8.94 11.51
CA MET A 64 6.80 9.12 10.16
C MET A 64 7.76 9.83 9.19
N LEU A 65 8.91 10.35 9.66
CA LEU A 65 9.87 10.97 8.76
C LEU A 65 10.49 9.92 7.82
N PRO A 66 10.50 10.17 6.50
CA PRO A 66 11.00 9.22 5.53
C PRO A 66 12.53 9.16 5.56
N ILE A 67 13.08 7.95 5.63
CA ILE A 67 14.53 7.70 5.72
C ILE A 67 15.05 7.16 4.39
N ASN A 68 16.04 7.85 3.81
CA ASN A 68 16.72 7.44 2.59
C ASN A 68 17.87 6.44 2.87
N VAL A 69 17.53 5.35 3.52
CA VAL A 69 18.45 4.22 3.77
C VAL A 69 17.74 2.94 3.36
N ARG A 70 18.46 2.05 2.69
CA ARG A 70 17.91 0.75 2.29
C ARG A 70 18.12 -0.30 3.38
N PRO A 71 17.26 -1.32 3.49
CA PRO A 71 17.39 -2.38 4.50
C PRO A 71 18.73 -3.13 4.46
N GLU A 72 19.40 -3.16 3.29
CA GLU A 72 20.69 -3.82 3.09
C GLU A 72 21.87 -3.04 3.70
N GLU A 73 21.68 -1.75 4.02
CA GLU A 73 22.71 -0.87 4.57
C GLU A 73 22.86 -1.04 6.10
N ALA A 74 23.12 -2.26 6.57
CA ALA A 74 23.10 -2.61 8.00
C ALA A 74 24.03 -1.76 8.88
N ALA A 75 25.19 -1.34 8.37
CA ALA A 75 26.13 -0.48 9.10
C ALA A 75 25.53 0.91 9.35
N VAL A 76 24.88 1.50 8.34
CA VAL A 76 24.22 2.80 8.46
C VAL A 76 23.08 2.71 9.48
N ILE A 77 22.26 1.65 9.41
CA ILE A 77 21.12 1.44 10.32
C ILE A 77 21.59 1.35 11.76
N ARG A 78 22.63 0.55 12.02
CA ARG A 78 23.13 0.30 13.39
C ARG A 78 23.80 1.51 14.00
N ASP A 79 24.62 2.23 13.23
CA ASP A 79 25.55 3.22 13.74
C ASP A 79 25.00 4.65 13.69
N THR A 80 23.80 4.86 13.09
CA THR A 80 23.17 6.17 13.02
C THR A 80 22.32 6.49 14.26
N LYS A 81 22.53 7.69 14.81
CA LYS A 81 21.68 8.30 15.83
C LYS A 81 21.09 9.59 15.29
N ILE A 82 19.85 9.85 15.63
CA ILE A 82 19.11 11.03 15.22
C ILE A 82 18.77 11.84 16.46
N GLU A 83 19.03 13.13 16.45
CA GLU A 83 18.73 14.03 17.55
C GLU A 83 18.10 15.32 17.04
N LEU A 84 16.96 15.69 17.59
CA LEU A 84 16.38 17.02 17.44
C LEU A 84 16.48 17.73 18.76
N ARG A 85 17.18 18.88 18.81
CA ARG A 85 17.30 19.69 20.01
C ARG A 85 17.11 21.16 19.67
N TYR A 86 16.06 21.73 20.21
CA TYR A 86 15.82 23.16 20.17
C TYR A 86 15.59 23.69 21.58
N LEU A 87 16.33 24.73 21.92
CA LEU A 87 16.18 25.48 23.18
C LEU A 87 15.87 26.93 22.83
N PRO A 88 14.86 27.52 23.46
CA PRO A 88 14.57 28.93 23.25
C PRO A 88 15.74 29.79 23.76
N PRO A 89 15.96 30.99 23.19
CA PRO A 89 16.96 31.91 23.69
C PRO A 89 16.69 32.32 25.14
N ALA A 90 17.75 32.58 25.94
CA ALA A 90 17.65 32.88 27.38
C ALA A 90 16.78 34.12 27.67
N THR A 91 16.67 35.03 26.74
CA THR A 91 15.74 36.17 26.76
C THR A 91 14.86 36.13 25.52
N PRO A 92 13.70 35.44 25.57
CA PRO A 92 12.78 35.41 24.45
C PRO A 92 12.27 36.83 24.18
N ASP A 93 12.42 37.27 22.95
CA ASP A 93 11.79 38.52 22.49
C ASP A 93 10.28 38.29 22.33
N LEU A 94 9.53 38.50 23.37
CA LEU A 94 8.07 38.33 23.38
C LEU A 94 7.34 39.35 22.48
N THR A 95 8.08 40.38 22.01
CA THR A 95 7.53 41.36 21.04
C THR A 95 7.59 40.84 19.62
N ARG A 96 8.52 39.92 19.33
CA ARG A 96 8.53 39.18 18.08
C ARG A 96 7.57 37.99 18.16
N LYS A 97 6.44 38.10 17.49
CA LYS A 97 5.48 36.99 17.24
C LYS A 97 6.08 35.91 16.30
N SER A 98 7.39 35.77 16.25
CA SER A 98 8.05 34.85 15.33
C SER A 98 8.18 33.47 15.96
N ALA A 99 7.15 32.65 15.74
CA ALA A 99 7.28 31.21 15.90
C ALA A 99 8.41 30.69 15.00
N VAL A 100 9.10 29.64 15.44
CA VAL A 100 10.19 28.99 14.71
C VAL A 100 9.63 27.74 14.04
N ASP A 101 9.82 27.62 12.74
CA ASP A 101 9.48 26.41 11.99
C ASP A 101 10.65 25.45 12.07
N ILE A 102 10.39 24.26 12.59
CA ILE A 102 11.31 23.12 12.63
C ILE A 102 11.05 22.25 11.41
N THR A 103 12.12 21.90 10.72
CA THR A 103 12.10 21.10 9.49
C THR A 103 12.93 19.84 9.64
N SER A 104 12.98 19.01 8.62
CA SER A 104 13.83 17.82 8.59
C SER A 104 15.34 18.15 8.66
N ASP A 105 15.75 19.35 8.25
CA ASP A 105 17.16 19.79 8.28
C ASP A 105 17.63 20.16 9.69
N ASP A 106 16.70 20.39 10.64
CA ASP A 106 17.02 20.66 12.04
C ASP A 106 17.37 19.41 12.86
N PHE A 107 17.18 18.23 12.26
CA PHE A 107 17.59 16.97 12.89
C PHE A 107 19.07 16.72 12.67
N ALA A 108 19.83 16.71 13.77
CA ALA A 108 21.23 16.30 13.76
C ALA A 108 21.34 14.78 13.56
N ILE A 109 22.19 14.38 12.62
CA ILE A 109 22.42 12.99 12.28
C ILE A 109 23.87 12.65 12.60
N ASP A 110 24.06 11.80 13.60
CA ASP A 110 25.38 11.24 13.98
C ASP A 110 25.47 9.82 13.44
N GLY A 111 26.27 9.64 12.39
CA GLY A 111 26.38 8.35 11.69
C GLY A 111 27.24 8.40 10.44
N PRO A 112 27.40 7.26 9.76
CA PRO A 112 28.27 7.14 8.59
C PRO A 112 27.84 7.98 7.38
N ARG A 113 26.54 8.34 7.31
CA ARG A 113 25.98 9.10 6.18
C ARG A 113 25.10 10.24 6.70
N PRO A 114 25.47 11.52 6.42
CA PRO A 114 24.61 12.67 6.72
C PRO A 114 23.42 12.75 5.74
N GLY A 115 22.40 13.52 6.09
CA GLY A 115 21.29 13.83 5.18
C GLY A 115 20.44 12.61 4.80
N ILE A 116 20.24 11.69 5.74
CA ILE A 116 19.45 10.47 5.53
C ILE A 116 17.93 10.70 5.54
N ILE A 117 17.45 11.82 6.09
CA ILE A 117 16.04 12.17 6.03
C ILE A 117 15.75 12.73 4.65
N LEU A 118 14.76 12.14 3.96
CA LEU A 118 14.38 12.61 2.63
C LEU A 118 13.81 14.01 2.70
N LYS A 119 14.16 14.82 1.71
CA LYS A 119 13.48 16.06 1.37
C LYS A 119 12.25 15.79 0.52
N ASP A 120 11.42 16.80 0.34
CA ASP A 120 10.36 16.72 -0.66
C ASP A 120 10.97 16.46 -2.04
N ARG A 121 10.49 15.41 -2.71
CA ARG A 121 11.07 14.95 -3.98
C ARG A 121 10.87 15.94 -5.12
N ASP A 122 9.73 16.63 -5.11
CA ASP A 122 9.32 17.49 -6.23
C ASP A 122 9.81 18.92 -6.07
N LEU A 123 9.94 19.38 -4.82
CA LEU A 123 10.36 20.75 -4.48
C LEU A 123 11.83 20.84 -4.05
N ASP A 124 12.47 19.72 -3.70
CA ASP A 124 13.82 19.64 -3.11
C ASP A 124 13.96 20.49 -1.81
N GLU A 125 12.83 20.70 -1.12
CA GLU A 125 12.77 21.45 0.13
C GLU A 125 12.74 20.50 1.34
N PRO A 126 13.24 20.94 2.53
CA PRO A 126 13.14 20.16 3.75
C PRO A 126 11.68 20.00 4.17
N LEU A 127 11.36 18.83 4.70
CA LEU A 127 10.01 18.52 5.17
C LEU A 127 9.69 19.33 6.42
N TYR A 128 8.54 20.00 6.43
CA TYR A 128 8.04 20.70 7.60
C TYR A 128 7.69 19.69 8.71
N PHE A 129 8.28 19.91 9.89
CA PHE A 129 8.04 19.03 11.04
C PHE A 129 7.03 19.63 12.02
N MET A 130 7.34 20.81 12.61
CA MET A 130 6.45 21.50 13.53
C MET A 130 6.80 22.96 13.68
N ARG A 131 5.90 23.76 14.29
CA ARG A 131 6.13 25.15 14.66
C ARG A 131 6.22 25.28 16.16
N LEU A 132 7.30 25.87 16.64
CA LEU A 132 7.53 26.18 18.05
C LEU A 132 7.21 27.63 18.36
N GLN A 133 6.59 27.89 19.51
CA GLN A 133 6.45 29.23 20.04
C GLN A 133 7.79 29.72 20.61
N PRO A 134 8.01 31.03 20.80
CA PRO A 134 9.29 31.57 21.23
C PRO A 134 9.84 31.06 22.56
N THR A 135 8.98 30.47 23.42
CA THR A 135 9.34 29.94 24.72
C THR A 135 9.35 28.42 24.79
N GLU A 136 9.00 27.76 23.70
CA GLU A 136 8.92 26.29 23.67
C GLU A 136 10.26 25.65 23.36
N SER A 137 10.51 24.53 24.02
CA SER A 137 11.69 23.68 23.84
C SER A 137 11.30 22.28 23.40
N ILE A 138 12.22 21.62 22.72
CA ILE A 138 12.07 20.21 22.33
C ILE A 138 13.43 19.53 22.33
N HIS A 139 13.50 18.31 22.87
CA HIS A 139 14.68 17.46 22.80
C HIS A 139 14.24 16.00 22.59
N VAL A 140 14.57 15.47 21.43
CA VAL A 140 14.21 14.11 21.03
C VAL A 140 15.47 13.38 20.54
N LYS A 141 15.60 12.11 20.90
CA LYS A 141 16.60 11.18 20.39
C LYS A 141 15.94 9.96 19.81
N ALA A 142 16.53 9.41 18.75
CA ALA A 142 16.02 8.24 18.09
C ALA A 142 17.13 7.43 17.41
N SER A 143 16.81 6.20 17.04
CA SER A 143 17.66 5.30 16.26
C SER A 143 16.94 4.83 15.01
N LEU A 144 17.63 4.09 14.14
CA LEU A 144 17.04 3.47 12.96
C LEU A 144 16.74 1.99 13.21
N GLY A 145 15.72 1.47 12.57
CA GLY A 145 15.37 0.06 12.56
C GLY A 145 14.75 -0.36 11.23
N VAL A 146 14.67 -1.66 10.97
CA VAL A 146 13.97 -2.21 9.82
C VAL A 146 12.62 -2.74 10.26
N GLU A 147 11.57 -2.31 9.59
CA GLU A 147 10.20 -2.74 9.86
C GLU A 147 9.52 -3.24 8.58
N THR A 148 8.60 -4.20 8.74
CA THR A 148 7.84 -4.78 7.62
C THR A 148 6.34 -4.54 7.74
N LYS A 149 5.84 -4.15 8.93
CA LYS A 149 4.38 -4.04 9.15
C LYS A 149 4.03 -2.68 9.76
N GLY A 150 3.10 -1.99 9.10
CA GLY A 150 2.27 -0.95 9.70
C GLY A 150 2.83 0.47 9.77
N THR A 151 4.12 0.68 9.60
CA THR A 151 4.74 2.00 9.73
C THR A 151 5.55 2.44 8.53
N SER A 152 5.67 1.58 7.52
CA SER A 152 6.51 1.89 6.37
C SER A 152 5.78 2.78 5.38
N GLN A 153 6.21 4.00 5.27
CA GLN A 153 5.84 4.85 4.15
C GLN A 153 6.83 4.61 3.00
N VAL A 154 6.57 3.60 2.20
CA VAL A 154 7.43 3.24 1.07
C VAL A 154 6.91 3.82 -0.23
N CYS A 155 5.60 3.75 -0.41
CA CYS A 155 4.95 4.14 -1.65
C CYS A 155 3.47 4.44 -1.45
N VAL A 156 2.89 5.07 -2.45
CA VAL A 156 1.44 5.14 -2.67
C VAL A 156 1.09 4.15 -3.78
N ALA A 157 0.18 3.24 -3.50
CA ALA A 157 -0.30 2.27 -4.47
C ALA A 157 -1.83 2.32 -4.55
N THR A 158 -2.35 2.58 -5.74
CA THR A 158 -3.78 2.68 -6.02
C THR A 158 -4.14 1.90 -7.26
N PHE A 159 -5.38 1.47 -7.37
CA PHE A 159 -5.92 0.95 -8.60
C PHE A 159 -7.39 1.32 -8.77
N LYS A 160 -7.85 1.32 -10.00
CA LYS A 160 -9.25 1.51 -10.38
C LYS A 160 -9.62 0.52 -11.48
N ASN A 161 -10.91 0.27 -11.64
CA ASN A 161 -11.39 -0.51 -12.77
C ASN A 161 -11.11 0.29 -14.05
N HIS A 162 -10.62 -0.39 -15.08
CA HIS A 162 -10.41 0.21 -16.40
C HIS A 162 -11.75 0.54 -17.04
N ILE A 163 -11.92 1.77 -17.51
CA ILE A 163 -13.15 2.22 -18.18
C ILE A 163 -13.17 1.64 -19.59
N ASP A 164 -14.24 0.93 -19.96
CA ASP A 164 -14.48 0.49 -21.31
C ASP A 164 -15.04 1.65 -22.13
N PRO A 165 -14.30 2.17 -23.14
CA PRO A 165 -14.74 3.34 -23.90
C PRO A 165 -16.04 3.13 -24.69
N GLU A 166 -16.27 1.90 -25.18
CA GLU A 166 -17.49 1.58 -25.93
C GLU A 166 -18.70 1.53 -25.01
N LEU A 167 -18.56 0.85 -23.87
CA LEU A 167 -19.59 0.80 -22.85
C LEU A 167 -19.87 2.19 -22.27
N ALA A 168 -18.84 2.97 -21.99
CA ALA A 168 -18.99 4.34 -21.48
C ALA A 168 -19.78 5.23 -22.42
N LYS A 169 -19.57 5.08 -23.74
CA LYS A 169 -20.33 5.83 -24.73
C LYS A 169 -21.81 5.44 -24.72
N LEU A 170 -22.12 4.14 -24.70
CA LEU A 170 -23.51 3.64 -24.67
C LEU A 170 -24.22 4.07 -23.36
N ASP A 171 -23.54 3.94 -22.25
CA ASP A 171 -24.07 4.35 -20.94
C ASP A 171 -24.31 5.86 -20.90
N LYS A 172 -23.41 6.68 -21.47
CA LYS A 172 -23.58 8.13 -21.58
C LYS A 172 -24.79 8.50 -22.43
N ASP A 173 -24.94 7.89 -23.61
CA ASP A 173 -26.07 8.14 -24.48
C ASP A 173 -27.39 7.80 -23.76
N THR A 174 -27.43 6.70 -23.04
CA THR A 174 -28.57 6.28 -22.23
C THR A 174 -28.84 7.24 -21.06
N TYR A 175 -27.79 7.73 -20.40
CA TYR A 175 -27.90 8.65 -19.26
C TYR A 175 -28.40 10.04 -19.65
N VAL A 176 -28.06 10.50 -20.84
CA VAL A 176 -28.45 11.81 -21.38
C VAL A 176 -29.79 11.77 -22.09
N ALA A 177 -30.26 10.60 -22.51
CA ALA A 177 -31.51 10.43 -23.26
C ALA A 177 -32.75 11.08 -22.60
N PRO A 178 -32.93 11.08 -21.25
CA PRO A 178 -34.10 11.71 -20.62
C PRO A 178 -34.24 13.21 -20.84
N ALA A 179 -33.16 13.93 -21.17
CA ALA A 179 -33.21 15.36 -21.45
C ALA A 179 -33.92 15.73 -22.78
N GLY A 180 -34.21 14.74 -23.64
CA GLY A 180 -34.87 14.95 -24.94
C GLY A 180 -34.11 15.96 -25.82
N ASP A 181 -34.82 17.01 -26.28
CA ASP A 181 -34.26 18.05 -27.16
C ASP A 181 -33.73 19.29 -26.40
N ASP A 182 -33.66 19.26 -25.05
CA ASP A 182 -33.07 20.36 -24.28
C ASP A 182 -31.54 20.26 -24.27
N ASP A 183 -30.90 21.07 -25.09
CA ASP A 183 -29.43 21.10 -25.24
C ASP A 183 -28.70 21.48 -23.91
N ASN A 184 -29.32 22.33 -23.08
CA ASN A 184 -28.71 22.75 -21.81
C ASN A 184 -28.74 21.60 -20.80
N GLU A 185 -29.87 20.92 -20.67
CA GLU A 185 -30.00 19.76 -19.79
C GLU A 185 -29.13 18.61 -20.26
N ARG A 186 -29.05 18.33 -21.57
CA ARG A 186 -28.12 17.35 -22.14
C ARG A 186 -26.68 17.65 -21.81
N ALA A 187 -26.23 18.90 -21.95
CA ALA A 187 -24.87 19.30 -21.64
C ALA A 187 -24.56 19.16 -20.14
N MET A 188 -25.54 19.46 -19.29
CA MET A 188 -25.39 19.28 -17.83
C MET A 188 -25.29 17.80 -17.46
N LEU A 189 -26.18 16.95 -17.94
CA LEU A 189 -26.15 15.51 -17.69
C LEU A 189 -24.87 14.86 -18.23
N ALA A 190 -24.41 15.27 -19.42
CA ALA A 190 -23.15 14.80 -19.97
C ALA A 190 -21.94 15.12 -19.07
N LYS A 191 -21.88 16.34 -18.49
CA LYS A 191 -20.84 16.71 -17.52
C LYS A 191 -20.94 15.89 -16.23
N VAL A 192 -22.13 15.64 -15.74
CA VAL A 192 -22.36 14.80 -14.55
C VAL A 192 -21.88 13.38 -14.82
N PHE A 193 -22.22 12.81 -15.98
CA PHE A 193 -21.76 11.50 -16.38
C PHE A 193 -20.22 11.43 -16.45
N ASP A 194 -19.59 12.34 -17.16
CA ASP A 194 -18.14 12.35 -17.35
C ASP A 194 -17.35 12.53 -16.04
N ASN A 195 -17.94 13.24 -15.07
CA ASN A 195 -17.27 13.49 -13.78
C ASN A 195 -17.52 12.38 -12.74
N TYR A 196 -18.68 11.72 -12.75
CA TYR A 196 -19.09 10.83 -11.66
C TYR A 196 -19.51 9.43 -12.14
N GLU A 197 -20.38 9.33 -13.14
CA GLU A 197 -21.00 8.07 -13.51
C GLU A 197 -20.11 7.19 -14.39
N ILE A 198 -19.20 7.76 -15.15
CA ILE A 198 -18.29 7.07 -16.08
C ILE A 198 -17.52 5.93 -15.39
N GLN A 199 -17.24 6.05 -14.08
CA GLN A 199 -16.55 5.01 -13.32
C GLN A 199 -17.35 3.69 -13.21
N ARG A 200 -18.62 3.70 -13.53
CA ARG A 200 -19.49 2.52 -13.56
C ARG A 200 -19.41 1.76 -14.88
N SER A 201 -18.91 2.40 -15.93
CA SER A 201 -18.75 1.83 -17.28
C SER A 201 -17.38 1.15 -17.43
N TYR A 202 -17.08 0.22 -16.53
CA TYR A 202 -15.81 -0.51 -16.54
C TYR A 202 -15.91 -1.85 -17.26
N ALA A 203 -14.78 -2.35 -17.76
CA ALA A 203 -14.67 -3.64 -18.41
C ALA A 203 -15.07 -4.80 -17.48
N ARG A 204 -16.05 -5.62 -17.91
CA ARG A 204 -16.67 -6.72 -17.14
C ARG A 204 -16.61 -8.01 -17.91
N ASP A 205 -16.51 -9.13 -17.18
CA ASP A 205 -16.71 -10.46 -17.72
C ASP A 205 -18.22 -10.77 -17.85
N ASP A 206 -18.54 -11.97 -18.38
CA ASP A 206 -19.93 -12.44 -18.56
C ASP A 206 -20.71 -12.56 -17.23
N GLU A 207 -20.00 -12.63 -16.10
CA GLU A 207 -20.57 -12.67 -14.74
C GLU A 207 -20.67 -11.27 -14.10
N GLY A 208 -20.31 -10.22 -14.84
CA GLY A 208 -20.35 -8.83 -14.39
C GLY A 208 -19.17 -8.43 -13.49
N ARG A 209 -18.15 -9.26 -13.38
CA ARG A 209 -16.98 -8.99 -12.54
C ARG A 209 -15.91 -8.20 -13.30
N PRO A 210 -15.25 -7.21 -12.66
CA PRO A 210 -14.14 -6.49 -13.28
C PRO A 210 -12.94 -7.43 -13.52
N TYR A 211 -12.34 -7.33 -14.69
CA TYR A 211 -11.16 -8.13 -15.06
C TYR A 211 -9.99 -7.29 -15.58
N TRP A 212 -10.16 -5.97 -15.71
CA TRP A 212 -9.14 -5.05 -16.20
C TRP A 212 -9.02 -3.86 -15.27
N PHE A 213 -7.79 -3.54 -14.86
CA PHE A 213 -7.49 -2.55 -13.82
C PHE A 213 -6.35 -1.64 -14.24
N ASP A 214 -6.50 -0.34 -14.04
CA ASP A 214 -5.43 0.65 -14.10
C ASP A 214 -4.78 0.72 -12.71
N PHE A 215 -3.47 0.50 -12.64
CA PHE A 215 -2.70 0.49 -11.39
C PHE A 215 -1.65 1.58 -11.42
N ALA A 216 -1.63 2.41 -10.40
CA ALA A 216 -0.64 3.47 -10.20
C ALA A 216 0.17 3.21 -8.94
N LEU A 217 1.49 3.22 -9.08
CA LEU A 217 2.46 3.07 -8.01
C LEU A 217 3.40 4.26 -8.00
N GLU A 218 3.52 4.92 -6.87
CA GLU A 218 4.42 6.05 -6.69
C GLU A 218 5.29 5.84 -5.45
N SER A 219 6.60 5.80 -5.65
CA SER A 219 7.59 5.69 -4.57
C SER A 219 7.81 7.04 -3.90
N ILE A 220 8.09 7.03 -2.60
CA ILE A 220 8.51 8.23 -1.87
C ILE A 220 9.93 8.70 -2.22
N GLY A 221 10.72 7.90 -2.97
CA GLY A 221 12.04 8.29 -3.45
C GLY A 221 13.22 7.44 -2.94
N VAL A 222 13.00 6.47 -2.05
CA VAL A 222 14.07 5.56 -1.56
C VAL A 222 14.36 4.44 -2.55
N THR A 223 13.30 3.78 -3.00
CA THR A 223 13.39 2.64 -3.92
C THR A 223 12.60 2.96 -5.19
N PRO A 224 13.14 2.72 -6.40
CA PRO A 224 12.42 2.90 -7.64
C PRO A 224 11.11 2.09 -7.67
N ALA A 225 10.06 2.65 -8.28
CA ALA A 225 8.73 2.01 -8.35
C ALA A 225 8.78 0.61 -8.98
N LYS A 226 9.63 0.41 -9.98
CA LYS A 226 9.88 -0.88 -10.63
C LYS A 226 10.39 -1.93 -9.66
N ASP A 227 11.36 -1.58 -8.81
CA ASP A 227 11.94 -2.49 -7.82
C ASP A 227 10.96 -2.79 -6.68
N LEU A 228 10.14 -1.81 -6.28
CA LEU A 228 9.06 -2.03 -5.32
C LEU A 228 8.04 -3.05 -5.84
N LEU A 229 7.64 -2.93 -7.11
CA LEU A 229 6.71 -3.87 -7.71
C LEU A 229 7.29 -5.30 -7.77
N LYS A 230 8.59 -5.44 -8.09
CA LYS A 230 9.30 -6.73 -8.04
C LYS A 230 9.33 -7.32 -6.63
N GLN A 231 9.68 -6.51 -5.64
CA GLN A 231 9.72 -6.95 -4.25
C GLN A 231 8.33 -7.42 -3.79
N ALA A 232 7.28 -6.63 -4.09
CA ALA A 232 5.90 -7.00 -3.75
C ALA A 232 5.46 -8.31 -4.41
N ALA A 233 5.75 -8.50 -5.70
CA ALA A 233 5.44 -9.74 -6.40
C ALA A 233 6.19 -10.96 -5.82
N THR A 234 7.45 -10.75 -5.41
CA THR A 234 8.26 -11.79 -4.76
C THR A 234 7.72 -12.17 -3.38
N ILE A 235 7.36 -11.16 -2.57
CA ILE A 235 6.73 -11.38 -1.26
C ILE A 235 5.40 -12.11 -1.43
N PHE A 236 4.57 -11.67 -2.38
CA PHE A 236 3.26 -12.28 -2.63
C PHE A 236 3.40 -13.75 -3.05
N LYS A 237 4.32 -14.04 -3.97
CA LYS A 237 4.64 -15.41 -4.37
C LYS A 237 5.00 -16.27 -3.16
N LYS A 238 5.94 -15.82 -2.33
CA LYS A 238 6.37 -16.55 -1.14
C LYS A 238 5.20 -16.80 -0.17
N LYS A 239 4.34 -15.81 0.07
CA LYS A 239 3.16 -15.96 0.92
C LYS A 239 2.19 -17.02 0.40
N ILE A 240 1.95 -17.03 -0.93
CA ILE A 240 1.12 -18.05 -1.58
C ILE A 240 1.73 -19.44 -1.38
N GLU A 241 3.03 -19.60 -1.63
CA GLU A 241 3.75 -20.86 -1.48
C GLU A 241 3.68 -21.36 -0.04
N THR A 242 4.00 -20.51 0.95
CA THR A 242 3.92 -20.87 2.38
C THR A 242 2.50 -21.23 2.81
N TRP A 243 1.49 -20.48 2.35
CA TRP A 243 0.11 -20.81 2.68
C TRP A 243 -0.32 -22.18 2.14
N CYS A 244 0.14 -22.57 0.94
CA CYS A 244 -0.17 -23.87 0.36
C CYS A 244 0.50 -25.06 1.09
N GLU A 245 1.47 -24.81 1.97
CA GLU A 245 2.13 -25.85 2.78
C GLU A 245 1.34 -26.18 4.06
N ASN A 246 0.30 -25.40 4.39
CA ASN A 246 -0.54 -25.70 5.55
C ASN A 246 -1.31 -27.02 5.36
N PRO A 247 -1.52 -27.78 6.44
CA PRO A 247 -2.21 -29.07 6.38
C PRO A 247 -3.68 -28.89 5.98
N ILE A 248 -4.14 -29.74 5.08
CA ILE A 248 -5.54 -29.82 4.68
C ILE A 248 -6.26 -30.73 5.67
N GLN A 249 -7.23 -30.18 6.39
CA GLN A 249 -8.07 -30.91 7.32
C GLN A 249 -9.32 -31.42 6.59
N ARG A 250 -9.61 -32.71 6.70
CA ARG A 250 -10.84 -33.30 6.19
C ARG A 250 -11.96 -33.16 7.23
N GLU A 251 -13.09 -32.67 6.81
CA GLU A 251 -14.32 -32.59 7.59
C GLU A 251 -15.29 -33.73 7.15
N GLU A 252 -16.56 -33.65 7.49
CA GLU A 252 -17.56 -34.64 7.08
C GLU A 252 -17.82 -34.59 5.56
N GLY A 253 -17.87 -35.77 4.93
CA GLY A 253 -18.13 -35.89 3.49
C GLY A 253 -16.99 -35.37 2.64
N ASP A 254 -17.33 -34.50 1.67
CA ASP A 254 -16.40 -33.87 0.70
C ASP A 254 -15.97 -32.47 1.12
N TRP A 255 -15.99 -32.17 2.43
CA TRP A 255 -15.59 -30.90 2.99
C TRP A 255 -14.16 -30.91 3.48
N TYR A 256 -13.44 -29.83 3.21
CA TYR A 256 -12.04 -29.65 3.56
C TYR A 256 -11.83 -28.24 4.09
N SER A 257 -10.89 -28.07 5.02
CA SER A 257 -10.48 -26.77 5.53
C SER A 257 -8.98 -26.65 5.64
N ILE A 258 -8.48 -25.42 5.47
CA ILE A 258 -7.09 -25.03 5.71
C ILE A 258 -7.12 -23.89 6.70
N GLU A 259 -6.43 -24.06 7.81
CA GLU A 259 -6.30 -23.07 8.86
C GLU A 259 -4.90 -22.44 8.85
N THR A 260 -4.80 -21.13 9.09
CA THR A 260 -3.52 -20.43 9.22
C THR A 260 -3.66 -19.27 10.20
N GLU A 261 -2.57 -18.96 10.91
CA GLU A 261 -2.45 -17.79 11.79
C GLU A 261 -1.56 -16.68 11.17
N GLU A 262 -0.84 -17.00 10.10
CA GLU A 262 0.10 -16.09 9.46
C GLU A 262 -0.55 -15.21 8.40
N GLU A 263 -1.66 -15.67 7.81
CA GLU A 263 -2.32 -15.04 6.67
C GLU A 263 -3.76 -14.63 6.99
N GLY A 264 -4.25 -13.63 6.25
CA GLY A 264 -5.57 -13.07 6.44
C GLY A 264 -6.33 -12.83 5.13
N HIS A 265 -7.05 -11.72 5.09
CA HIS A 265 -7.92 -11.36 3.96
C HIS A 265 -7.22 -11.37 2.59
N THR A 266 -5.92 -11.10 2.52
CA THR A 266 -5.18 -11.01 1.24
C THR A 266 -5.14 -12.36 0.55
N ILE A 267 -4.68 -13.40 1.26
CA ILE A 267 -4.63 -14.77 0.72
C ILE A 267 -6.02 -15.39 0.69
N GLY A 268 -6.84 -15.16 1.73
CA GLY A 268 -8.19 -15.71 1.80
C GLY A 268 -9.08 -15.31 0.62
N ALA A 269 -9.09 -14.03 0.24
CA ALA A 269 -9.86 -13.56 -0.89
C ALA A 269 -9.35 -14.11 -2.24
N LEU A 270 -8.01 -14.19 -2.40
CA LEU A 270 -7.41 -14.76 -3.60
C LEU A 270 -7.73 -16.26 -3.73
N ALA A 271 -7.59 -17.01 -2.63
CA ALA A 271 -7.90 -18.44 -2.58
C ALA A 271 -9.38 -18.68 -2.90
N GLN A 272 -10.29 -17.89 -2.32
CA GLN A 272 -11.72 -18.02 -2.60
C GLN A 272 -12.02 -17.87 -4.10
N ILE A 273 -11.49 -16.85 -4.77
CA ILE A 273 -11.78 -16.59 -6.18
C ILE A 273 -11.15 -17.68 -7.08
N LEU A 274 -9.86 -17.99 -6.89
CA LEU A 274 -9.18 -18.95 -7.77
C LEU A 274 -9.66 -20.39 -7.55
N ILE A 275 -10.01 -20.78 -6.33
CA ILE A 275 -10.60 -22.09 -6.05
C ILE A 275 -12.03 -22.16 -6.61
N TYR A 276 -12.83 -21.08 -6.49
CA TYR A 276 -14.17 -21.02 -7.09
C TYR A 276 -14.12 -21.24 -8.61
N ASN A 277 -13.17 -20.62 -9.29
CA ASN A 277 -13.00 -20.78 -10.75
C ASN A 277 -12.66 -22.21 -11.18
N GLN A 278 -12.22 -23.08 -10.26
CA GLN A 278 -12.01 -24.51 -10.51
C GLN A 278 -13.31 -25.34 -10.53
N LYS A 279 -14.46 -24.69 -10.39
CA LYS A 279 -15.80 -25.31 -10.36
C LYS A 279 -15.96 -26.33 -9.21
N VAL A 280 -15.43 -25.98 -8.04
CA VAL A 280 -15.72 -26.69 -6.79
C VAL A 280 -17.19 -26.45 -6.38
N ASN A 281 -17.75 -27.34 -5.55
CA ASN A 281 -19.14 -27.20 -5.12
C ASN A 281 -19.37 -25.95 -4.26
N PHE A 282 -18.36 -25.63 -3.42
CA PHE A 282 -18.41 -24.48 -2.52
C PHE A 282 -17.00 -24.07 -2.11
N VAL A 283 -16.79 -22.76 -1.90
CA VAL A 283 -15.59 -22.22 -1.27
C VAL A 283 -15.91 -20.94 -0.52
N SER A 284 -15.35 -20.79 0.66
CA SER A 284 -15.41 -19.55 1.44
C SER A 284 -14.17 -19.38 2.30
N TYR A 285 -13.87 -18.17 2.70
CA TYR A 285 -12.89 -17.92 3.77
C TYR A 285 -13.53 -17.08 4.87
N ARG A 286 -13.01 -17.21 6.08
CA ARG A 286 -13.40 -16.40 7.23
C ARG A 286 -12.23 -16.11 8.14
N ILE A 287 -12.24 -14.95 8.77
CA ILE A 287 -11.44 -14.66 9.96
C ILE A 287 -12.30 -15.01 11.17
N VAL A 288 -11.79 -15.83 12.06
CA VAL A 288 -12.57 -16.36 13.21
C VAL A 288 -13.00 -15.24 14.13
N HIS A 289 -12.08 -14.34 14.46
CA HIS A 289 -12.32 -13.16 15.27
C HIS A 289 -11.30 -12.07 14.95
N PRO A 290 -11.66 -10.78 14.93
CA PRO A 290 -10.74 -9.70 14.58
C PRO A 290 -9.46 -9.62 15.43
N LEU A 291 -9.54 -10.05 16.70
CA LEU A 291 -8.39 -10.07 17.63
C LEU A 291 -7.59 -11.38 17.59
N LEU A 292 -8.07 -12.40 16.88
CA LEU A 292 -7.37 -13.68 16.72
C LEU A 292 -6.80 -13.75 15.32
N PRO A 293 -5.48 -13.92 15.15
CA PRO A 293 -4.84 -14.02 13.85
C PRO A 293 -5.10 -15.40 13.23
N LYS A 294 -6.40 -15.77 13.09
CA LYS A 294 -6.78 -17.08 12.57
C LYS A 294 -7.73 -16.94 11.38
N MET A 295 -7.27 -17.37 10.21
CA MET A 295 -8.04 -17.49 9.00
C MET A 295 -8.32 -18.95 8.67
N ILE A 296 -9.52 -19.24 8.22
CA ILE A 296 -9.95 -20.55 7.75
C ILE A 296 -10.48 -20.40 6.33
N VAL A 297 -9.91 -21.16 5.39
CA VAL A 297 -10.47 -21.36 4.05
C VAL A 297 -11.15 -22.73 4.05
N ARG A 298 -12.45 -22.77 3.73
CA ARG A 298 -13.27 -23.98 3.68
C ARG A 298 -13.80 -24.19 2.29
N PHE A 299 -13.68 -25.40 1.75
CA PHE A 299 -14.21 -25.72 0.43
C PHE A 299 -14.77 -27.15 0.39
N SER A 300 -15.68 -27.37 -0.56
CA SER A 300 -16.24 -28.69 -0.85
C SER A 300 -15.97 -29.06 -2.30
N SER A 301 -15.33 -30.20 -2.51
CA SER A 301 -14.92 -30.64 -3.83
C SER A 301 -14.97 -32.16 -3.96
N LYS A 302 -15.41 -32.64 -5.13
CA LYS A 302 -15.29 -34.04 -5.56
C LYS A 302 -13.88 -34.40 -6.05
N ILE A 303 -13.07 -33.37 -6.36
CA ILE A 303 -11.68 -33.53 -6.77
C ILE A 303 -10.83 -33.63 -5.50
N ALA A 304 -9.75 -34.43 -5.53
CA ALA A 304 -8.81 -34.55 -4.41
C ALA A 304 -8.33 -33.15 -3.97
N PRO A 305 -8.38 -32.84 -2.65
CA PRO A 305 -8.11 -31.49 -2.15
C PRO A 305 -6.68 -31.01 -2.47
N GLU A 306 -5.70 -31.92 -2.49
CA GLU A 306 -4.32 -31.62 -2.86
C GLU A 306 -4.23 -31.06 -4.29
N LYS A 307 -4.99 -31.64 -5.22
CA LYS A 307 -5.04 -31.16 -6.62
C LYS A 307 -5.69 -29.78 -6.73
N VAL A 308 -6.70 -29.50 -5.90
CA VAL A 308 -7.34 -28.17 -5.87
C VAL A 308 -6.34 -27.13 -5.39
N ILE A 309 -5.57 -27.42 -4.34
CA ILE A 309 -4.58 -26.50 -3.80
C ILE A 309 -3.36 -26.36 -4.73
N GLU A 310 -2.90 -27.44 -5.33
CA GLU A 310 -1.81 -27.42 -6.33
C GLU A 310 -2.17 -26.56 -7.54
N LYS A 311 -3.40 -26.67 -8.03
CA LYS A 311 -3.88 -25.84 -9.14
C LYS A 311 -3.99 -24.37 -8.72
N PHE A 312 -4.52 -24.07 -7.53
CA PHE A 312 -4.53 -22.74 -6.96
C PHE A 312 -3.10 -22.16 -6.90
N LYS A 313 -2.14 -22.92 -6.34
CA LYS A 313 -0.73 -22.53 -6.25
C LYS A 313 -0.17 -22.18 -7.62
N THR A 314 -0.38 -23.05 -8.61
CA THR A 314 0.12 -22.85 -9.97
C THR A 314 -0.44 -21.58 -10.60
N GLU A 315 -1.74 -21.36 -10.52
CA GLU A 315 -2.41 -20.17 -11.08
C GLU A 315 -1.96 -18.89 -10.37
N ALA A 316 -1.95 -18.87 -9.04
CA ALA A 316 -1.59 -17.70 -8.26
C ALA A 316 -0.10 -17.33 -8.41
N VAL A 317 0.80 -18.32 -8.42
CA VAL A 317 2.23 -18.10 -8.67
C VAL A 317 2.48 -17.60 -10.08
N ALA A 318 1.78 -18.11 -11.09
CA ALA A 318 1.90 -17.65 -12.47
C ALA A 318 1.54 -16.16 -12.63
N LEU A 319 0.55 -15.66 -11.88
CA LEU A 319 0.22 -14.23 -11.85
C LEU A 319 1.40 -13.40 -11.30
N CYS A 320 2.03 -13.83 -10.21
CA CYS A 320 3.21 -13.15 -9.68
C CYS A 320 4.39 -13.19 -10.67
N GLU A 321 4.65 -14.34 -11.30
CA GLU A 321 5.73 -14.51 -12.26
C GLU A 321 5.51 -13.68 -13.54
N SER A 322 4.28 -13.46 -13.95
CA SER A 322 3.97 -12.58 -15.08
C SER A 322 4.45 -11.14 -14.83
N ILE A 323 4.31 -10.66 -13.59
CA ILE A 323 4.84 -9.35 -13.19
C ILE A 323 6.37 -9.37 -13.21
N LEU A 324 7.01 -10.38 -12.58
CA LEU A 324 8.46 -10.48 -12.50
C LEU A 324 9.15 -10.55 -13.87
N LYS A 325 8.48 -11.13 -14.88
CA LYS A 325 8.98 -11.19 -16.26
C LYS A 325 8.78 -9.89 -17.04
N SER A 326 7.76 -9.11 -16.68
CA SER A 326 7.40 -7.88 -17.42
C SER A 326 8.14 -6.66 -16.91
N VAL A 327 8.61 -6.70 -15.69
CA VAL A 327 9.31 -5.63 -14.96
C VAL A 327 10.79 -5.97 -14.81
#